data_8ec26dbda3958421d427fa4dbc1e7137
#
_entry.id   8ec26dbda3958421d427fa4dbc1e7137
#
_cell.length_a   1.000
_cell.length_b   1.000
_cell.length_c   1.000
_cell.angle_alpha   90.00
_cell.angle_beta   90.00
_cell.angle_gamma   90.00
#
_symmetry.space_group_name_H-M   'P 1'
#
loop_
_entity.id
_entity.type
_entity.pdbx_description
1 polymer ?
#
loop_
_entity_poly.entity_id
_entity_poly.type
_entity_poly.pdbx_seq_one_letter_code
_entity_poly.pdbx_strand_id
1 'polypeptide(L)'
;DGVVITKYPNNGLKTEGNYVNGVRNGEWAEYWEEVWWYDYGEDGEANTRDTLENNNRWDSVEVIIPNFKPKLKTQGNYLNGNRDGTWTEYFEDGKRKTELNYTSGKFNGLQSYWNPNGNKIEEKNYIDGKQQGLRTTYFEETGIKKEETYFKDGVQQGLWVEWFNDGQNKRERFFTDGERDLSLI
;
A
#
# COMPACT_ATOMS: atom_id res chain seq x y z
N ASP A 1 10.34 -14.46 -22.14
CA ASP A 1 10.49 -13.02 -22.05
C ASP A 1 9.23 -12.32 -22.58
N GLY A 2 8.91 -11.15 -22.05
CA GLY A 2 7.77 -10.34 -22.46
C GLY A 2 6.74 -10.13 -21.37
N VAL A 3 5.58 -9.57 -21.75
CA VAL A 3 4.47 -9.28 -20.83
C VAL A 3 3.82 -10.59 -20.40
N VAL A 4 3.66 -10.75 -19.10
CA VAL A 4 2.93 -11.86 -18.49
C VAL A 4 1.70 -11.27 -17.78
N ILE A 5 0.54 -11.84 -18.12
CA ILE A 5 -0.74 -11.51 -17.51
C ILE A 5 -1.25 -12.76 -16.79
N THR A 6 -1.64 -12.61 -15.53
CA THR A 6 -2.35 -13.65 -14.80
C THR A 6 -3.76 -13.17 -14.46
N LYS A 7 -4.67 -14.12 -14.30
CA LYS A 7 -6.07 -13.82 -14.01
C LYS A 7 -6.54 -14.57 -12.77
N TYR A 8 -7.56 -14.03 -12.13
CA TYR A 8 -8.34 -14.71 -11.09
C TYR A 8 -9.23 -15.80 -11.72
N PRO A 9 -9.78 -16.74 -10.93
CA PRO A 9 -10.71 -17.75 -11.44
C PRO A 9 -11.95 -17.18 -12.14
N ASN A 10 -12.39 -15.99 -11.76
CA ASN A 10 -13.47 -15.23 -12.36
C ASN A 10 -13.06 -14.48 -13.65
N ASN A 11 -11.91 -14.80 -14.22
CA ASN A 11 -11.30 -14.18 -15.40
C ASN A 11 -10.85 -12.70 -15.23
N GLY A 12 -11.06 -12.08 -14.06
CA GLY A 12 -10.57 -10.73 -13.72
C GLY A 12 -9.04 -10.67 -13.73
N LEU A 13 -8.48 -9.51 -14.08
CA LEU A 13 -7.04 -9.28 -14.11
C LEU A 13 -6.48 -9.36 -12.69
N LYS A 14 -5.47 -10.21 -12.49
CA LYS A 14 -4.80 -10.40 -11.21
C LYS A 14 -3.45 -9.72 -11.17
N THR A 15 -2.60 -9.99 -12.15
CA THR A 15 -1.28 -9.35 -12.27
C THR A 15 -0.95 -9.08 -13.72
N GLU A 16 -0.18 -8.03 -13.97
CA GLU A 16 0.51 -7.82 -15.23
C GLU A 16 1.93 -7.32 -14.99
N GLY A 17 2.85 -7.65 -15.88
CA GLY A 17 4.23 -7.21 -15.77
C GLY A 17 5.14 -7.87 -16.79
N ASN A 18 6.37 -7.41 -16.84
CA ASN A 18 7.38 -7.84 -17.78
C ASN A 18 8.38 -8.83 -17.16
N TYR A 19 8.81 -9.80 -17.97
CA TYR A 19 9.93 -10.71 -17.68
C TYR A 19 11.01 -10.57 -18.74
N VAL A 20 12.27 -10.54 -18.29
CA VAL A 20 13.47 -10.59 -19.12
C VAL A 20 14.39 -11.66 -18.54
N ASN A 21 14.80 -12.64 -19.35
CA ASN A 21 15.61 -13.78 -18.92
C ASN A 21 15.04 -14.51 -17.69
N GLY A 22 13.71 -14.69 -17.66
CA GLY A 22 13.01 -15.38 -16.59
C GLY A 22 12.85 -14.63 -15.28
N VAL A 23 13.30 -13.36 -15.18
CA VAL A 23 13.13 -12.51 -13.99
C VAL A 23 12.22 -11.33 -14.29
N ARG A 24 11.50 -10.84 -13.26
CA ARG A 24 10.66 -9.63 -13.37
C ARG A 24 11.53 -8.43 -13.72
N ASN A 25 11.10 -7.63 -14.70
CA ASN A 25 11.84 -6.46 -15.15
C ASN A 25 10.88 -5.43 -15.76
N GLY A 26 10.96 -4.15 -15.35
CA GLY A 26 10.06 -3.10 -15.78
C GLY A 26 8.80 -2.99 -14.93
N GLU A 27 7.77 -2.35 -15.47
CA GLU A 27 6.51 -2.10 -14.77
C GLU A 27 5.82 -3.39 -14.35
N TRP A 28 5.22 -3.36 -13.16
CA TRP A 28 4.48 -4.44 -12.56
C TRP A 28 3.27 -3.89 -11.81
N ALA A 29 2.11 -4.53 -11.99
CA ALA A 29 0.90 -4.22 -11.26
C ALA A 29 0.19 -5.48 -10.76
N GLU A 30 -0.45 -5.39 -9.61
CA GLU A 30 -1.40 -6.36 -9.08
C GLU A 30 -2.73 -5.65 -8.83
N TYR A 31 -3.80 -6.39 -8.97
CA TYR A 31 -5.17 -5.88 -8.87
C TYR A 31 -5.94 -6.63 -7.79
N TRP A 32 -6.94 -5.98 -7.22
CA TRP A 32 -7.90 -6.63 -6.33
C TRP A 32 -8.76 -7.60 -7.11
N GLU A 33 -9.13 -8.72 -6.48
CA GLU A 33 -10.15 -9.60 -7.04
C GLU A 33 -11.51 -8.92 -6.91
N GLU A 34 -12.10 -8.58 -8.03
CA GLU A 34 -13.45 -8.05 -8.07
C GLU A 34 -14.41 -9.18 -8.43
N VAL A 35 -15.29 -9.50 -7.50
CA VAL A 35 -16.34 -10.51 -7.70
C VAL A 35 -17.59 -9.78 -8.14
N TRP A 36 -17.94 -9.92 -9.41
CA TRP A 36 -19.19 -9.42 -9.95
C TRP A 36 -20.16 -10.57 -10.07
N TRP A 37 -21.22 -10.53 -9.30
CA TRP A 37 -22.36 -11.40 -9.44
C TRP A 37 -23.49 -10.55 -9.99
N TYR A 38 -23.82 -10.68 -11.25
CA TYR A 38 -25.08 -10.20 -11.82
C TYR A 38 -25.99 -11.40 -11.98
N ASP A 39 -27.01 -11.43 -11.17
CA ASP A 39 -28.16 -12.29 -11.38
C ASP A 39 -29.11 -11.51 -12.32
N TYR A 40 -29.16 -11.93 -13.57
CA TYR A 40 -30.21 -11.54 -14.48
C TYR A 40 -31.22 -12.68 -14.49
N GLY A 41 -32.11 -12.65 -13.47
CA GLY A 41 -33.25 -13.55 -13.48
C GLY A 41 -34.19 -13.34 -14.70
N GLU A 42 -35.26 -14.11 -14.77
CA GLU A 42 -36.25 -14.01 -15.87
C GLU A 42 -36.87 -12.61 -16.02
N ASP A 43 -36.77 -11.75 -15.01
CA ASP A 43 -37.22 -10.36 -15.03
C ASP A 43 -36.26 -9.37 -15.70
N GLY A 44 -35.01 -9.79 -15.97
CA GLY A 44 -33.95 -8.95 -16.54
C GLY A 44 -33.41 -7.86 -15.62
N GLU A 45 -33.71 -7.90 -14.32
CA GLU A 45 -33.21 -6.96 -13.33
C GLU A 45 -32.02 -7.56 -12.53
N ALA A 46 -30.96 -6.79 -12.37
CA ALA A 46 -29.78 -7.24 -11.62
C ALA A 46 -30.07 -7.36 -10.12
N ASN A 47 -29.67 -8.49 -9.52
CA ASN A 47 -29.81 -8.79 -8.09
C ASN A 47 -31.26 -8.98 -7.54
N THR A 48 -32.22 -9.35 -8.38
CA THR A 48 -33.53 -9.77 -7.92
C THR A 48 -33.56 -11.29 -7.70
N ARG A 49 -34.29 -11.73 -6.69
CA ARG A 49 -34.47 -13.15 -6.39
C ARG A 49 -35.69 -13.64 -7.13
N ASP A 50 -35.50 -14.30 -8.28
CA ASP A 50 -36.62 -14.90 -9.00
C ASP A 50 -37.22 -16.06 -8.20
N THR A 51 -38.53 -16.00 -8.03
CA THR A 51 -39.31 -16.99 -7.28
C THR A 51 -39.41 -18.35 -7.98
N LEU A 52 -38.95 -18.46 -9.21
CA LEU A 52 -39.02 -19.68 -10.03
C LEU A 52 -37.68 -20.44 -10.11
N GLU A 53 -36.55 -19.84 -9.70
CA GLU A 53 -35.26 -20.51 -9.69
C GLU A 53 -35.00 -21.25 -8.37
N ASN A 54 -35.65 -22.38 -8.22
CA ASN A 54 -35.49 -23.25 -7.03
C ASN A 54 -34.25 -24.17 -7.12
N ASN A 55 -33.24 -23.81 -7.96
CA ASN A 55 -32.12 -24.69 -8.27
C ASN A 55 -30.79 -24.30 -7.63
N ASN A 56 -30.69 -23.22 -6.85
CA ASN A 56 -29.44 -22.71 -6.25
C ASN A 56 -28.25 -22.58 -7.26
N ARG A 57 -28.56 -22.44 -8.53
CA ARG A 57 -27.59 -22.32 -9.60
C ARG A 57 -27.50 -20.87 -10.05
N TRP A 58 -26.34 -20.27 -9.88
CA TRP A 58 -26.02 -18.96 -10.40
C TRP A 58 -25.63 -19.12 -11.88
N ASP A 59 -26.45 -18.68 -12.80
CA ASP A 59 -26.07 -18.64 -14.21
C ASP A 59 -25.17 -17.42 -14.44
N SER A 60 -23.87 -17.65 -14.46
CA SER A 60 -22.89 -16.62 -14.75
C SER A 60 -22.93 -16.23 -16.23
N VAL A 61 -23.61 -15.15 -16.55
CA VAL A 61 -23.42 -14.48 -17.82
C VAL A 61 -22.16 -13.60 -17.69
N GLU A 62 -21.16 -13.83 -18.52
CA GLU A 62 -19.98 -12.97 -18.58
C GLU A 62 -20.39 -11.60 -19.14
N VAL A 63 -20.71 -10.65 -18.25
CA VAL A 63 -21.04 -9.29 -18.66
C VAL A 63 -19.72 -8.55 -18.89
N ILE A 64 -19.40 -8.34 -20.15
CA ILE A 64 -18.33 -7.43 -20.53
C ILE A 64 -18.80 -6.01 -20.24
N ILE A 65 -18.36 -5.41 -19.13
CA ILE A 65 -18.63 -4.00 -18.82
C ILE A 65 -17.71 -3.15 -19.68
N PRO A 66 -18.22 -2.39 -20.65
CA PRO A 66 -17.39 -1.47 -21.43
C PRO A 66 -16.73 -0.46 -20.50
N ASN A 67 -15.41 -0.25 -20.63
CA ASN A 67 -14.59 0.66 -19.83
C ASN A 67 -14.33 0.25 -18.37
N PHE A 68 -14.46 -1.03 -18.04
CA PHE A 68 -14.05 -1.53 -16.74
C PHE A 68 -12.55 -1.32 -16.53
N LYS A 69 -12.17 -0.64 -15.44
CA LYS A 69 -10.77 -0.51 -15.00
C LYS A 69 -10.60 -1.30 -13.71
N PRO A 70 -9.79 -2.37 -13.72
CA PRO A 70 -9.53 -3.13 -12.50
C PRO A 70 -8.90 -2.22 -11.45
N LYS A 71 -9.29 -2.41 -10.18
CA LYS A 71 -8.75 -1.63 -9.06
C LYS A 71 -7.34 -2.07 -8.74
N LEU A 72 -6.40 -1.15 -8.83
CA LEU A 72 -5.01 -1.38 -8.44
C LEU A 72 -4.91 -1.76 -6.96
N LYS A 73 -4.18 -2.83 -6.69
CA LYS A 73 -3.77 -3.24 -5.35
C LYS A 73 -2.35 -2.79 -5.05
N THR A 74 -1.43 -3.00 -5.99
CA THR A 74 -0.06 -2.53 -5.91
C THR A 74 0.52 -2.32 -7.30
N GLN A 75 1.44 -1.36 -7.43
CA GLN A 75 2.21 -1.12 -8.64
C GLN A 75 3.61 -0.63 -8.32
N GLY A 76 4.54 -0.86 -9.23
CA GLY A 76 5.92 -0.40 -9.14
C GLY A 76 6.78 -0.99 -10.25
N ASN A 77 8.08 -0.81 -10.11
CA ASN A 77 9.07 -1.33 -11.06
C ASN A 77 9.92 -2.43 -10.46
N TYR A 78 10.28 -3.40 -11.29
CA TYR A 78 11.35 -4.35 -11.03
C TYR A 78 12.55 -4.06 -11.92
N LEU A 79 13.73 -4.18 -11.34
CA LEU A 79 15.00 -4.19 -12.05
C LEU A 79 15.75 -5.48 -11.69
N ASN A 80 15.97 -6.35 -12.68
CA ASN A 80 16.64 -7.64 -12.49
C ASN A 80 16.06 -8.50 -11.34
N GLY A 81 14.73 -8.58 -11.26
CA GLY A 81 14.00 -9.35 -10.24
C GLY A 81 13.84 -8.68 -8.87
N ASN A 82 14.44 -7.52 -8.65
CA ASN A 82 14.34 -6.76 -7.42
C ASN A 82 13.39 -5.56 -7.59
N ARG A 83 12.66 -5.20 -6.55
CA ARG A 83 11.90 -3.93 -6.53
C ARG A 83 12.86 -2.77 -6.70
N ASP A 84 12.54 -1.82 -7.58
CA ASP A 84 13.34 -0.63 -7.86
C ASP A 84 12.43 0.58 -8.09
N GLY A 85 12.84 1.77 -7.62
CA GLY A 85 11.98 2.96 -7.65
C GLY A 85 10.84 2.91 -6.65
N THR A 86 9.78 3.67 -6.94
CA THR A 86 8.62 3.81 -6.06
C THR A 86 7.62 2.66 -6.26
N TRP A 87 7.21 2.06 -5.15
CA TRP A 87 6.14 1.06 -5.07
C TRP A 87 4.98 1.63 -4.29
N THR A 88 3.79 1.59 -4.87
CA THR A 88 2.55 2.08 -4.25
C THR A 88 1.59 0.92 -4.00
N GLU A 89 1.09 0.82 -2.77
CA GLU A 89 -0.05 -0.03 -2.43
C GLU A 89 -1.29 0.84 -2.23
N TYR A 90 -2.44 0.29 -2.57
CA TYR A 90 -3.74 0.94 -2.46
C TYR A 90 -4.68 0.12 -1.57
N PHE A 91 -5.59 0.81 -0.91
CA PHE A 91 -6.78 0.21 -0.32
C PHE A 91 -7.79 -0.16 -1.42
N GLU A 92 -8.78 -1.00 -1.09
CA GLU A 92 -9.83 -1.40 -2.05
C GLU A 92 -10.66 -0.23 -2.59
N ASP A 93 -10.76 0.87 -1.83
CA ASP A 93 -11.41 2.11 -2.26
C ASP A 93 -10.56 2.97 -3.20
N GLY A 94 -9.35 2.51 -3.54
CA GLY A 94 -8.40 3.17 -4.44
C GLY A 94 -7.53 4.24 -3.78
N LYS A 95 -7.69 4.53 -2.49
CA LYS A 95 -6.80 5.44 -1.77
C LYS A 95 -5.42 4.80 -1.55
N ARG A 96 -4.37 5.62 -1.53
CA ARG A 96 -3.02 5.14 -1.20
C ARG A 96 -2.96 4.59 0.21
N LYS A 97 -2.32 3.43 0.35
CA LYS A 97 -2.02 2.76 1.62
C LYS A 97 -0.55 2.93 1.99
N THR A 98 0.34 2.68 1.04
CA THR A 98 1.78 2.88 1.22
C THR A 98 2.41 3.45 -0.05
N GLU A 99 3.50 4.20 0.12
CA GLU A 99 4.41 4.59 -0.94
C GLU A 99 5.83 4.33 -0.46
N LEU A 100 6.47 3.34 -1.08
CA LEU A 100 7.72 2.75 -0.61
C LEU A 100 8.78 2.87 -1.70
N ASN A 101 9.92 3.48 -1.37
CA ASN A 101 11.01 3.65 -2.30
C ASN A 101 12.10 2.60 -2.13
N TYR A 102 12.51 2.01 -3.24
CA TYR A 102 13.50 0.94 -3.31
C TYR A 102 14.65 1.27 -4.25
N THR A 103 15.80 0.73 -3.94
CA THR A 103 16.92 0.59 -4.87
C THR A 103 17.44 -0.84 -4.76
N SER A 104 17.41 -1.59 -5.87
CA SER A 104 17.88 -2.97 -5.94
C SER A 104 17.32 -3.87 -4.81
N GLY A 105 16.03 -3.75 -4.51
CA GLY A 105 15.31 -4.54 -3.51
C GLY A 105 15.43 -4.08 -2.06
N LYS A 106 16.24 -3.06 -1.77
CA LYS A 106 16.39 -2.47 -0.44
C LYS A 106 15.60 -1.17 -0.34
N PHE A 107 15.01 -0.89 0.82
CA PHE A 107 14.45 0.43 1.09
C PHE A 107 15.51 1.51 0.91
N ASN A 108 15.23 2.52 0.09
CA ASN A 108 16.11 3.64 -0.14
C ASN A 108 15.28 4.88 -0.48
N GLY A 109 15.30 5.89 0.39
CA GLY A 109 14.43 7.06 0.31
C GLY A 109 13.27 7.02 1.30
N LEU A 110 12.32 7.93 1.10
CA LEU A 110 11.16 8.13 1.97
C LEU A 110 10.17 6.97 1.82
N GLN A 111 9.66 6.48 2.95
CA GLN A 111 8.57 5.53 3.05
C GLN A 111 7.39 6.24 3.71
N SER A 112 6.24 6.24 3.09
CA SER A 112 5.03 6.91 3.58
C SER A 112 3.88 5.92 3.72
N TYR A 113 3.07 6.10 4.77
CA TYR A 113 1.95 5.23 5.13
C TYR A 113 0.70 6.04 5.42
N TRP A 114 -0.45 5.57 4.98
CA TRP A 114 -1.75 6.21 5.18
C TRP A 114 -2.75 5.23 5.77
N ASN A 115 -3.75 5.74 6.47
CA ASN A 115 -4.90 4.98 6.93
C ASN A 115 -6.02 4.95 5.86
N PRO A 116 -7.09 4.13 6.03
CA PRO A 116 -8.19 4.06 5.06
C PRO A 116 -8.94 5.39 4.86
N ASN A 117 -8.89 6.31 5.84
CA ASN A 117 -9.48 7.64 5.71
C ASN A 117 -8.66 8.56 4.79
N GLY A 118 -7.41 8.17 4.43
CA GLY A 118 -6.49 8.92 3.61
C GLY A 118 -5.56 9.84 4.40
N ASN A 119 -5.59 9.79 5.72
CA ASN A 119 -4.67 10.54 6.57
C ASN A 119 -3.33 9.83 6.64
N LYS A 120 -2.24 10.59 6.51
CA LYS A 120 -0.89 10.05 6.70
C LYS A 120 -0.69 9.66 8.17
N ILE A 121 -0.14 8.47 8.42
CA ILE A 121 0.08 7.94 9.77
C ILE A 121 1.57 7.80 10.11
N GLU A 122 2.43 7.64 9.11
CA GLU A 122 3.87 7.53 9.33
C GLU A 122 4.66 7.95 8.09
N GLU A 123 5.82 8.56 8.33
CA GLU A 123 6.90 8.75 7.37
C GLU A 123 8.23 8.36 8.00
N LYS A 124 9.09 7.71 7.23
CA LYS A 124 10.44 7.35 7.65
C LYS A 124 11.36 7.25 6.44
N ASN A 125 12.61 7.61 6.62
CA ASN A 125 13.58 7.58 5.55
C ASN A 125 14.59 6.44 5.72
N TYR A 126 15.07 5.89 4.60
CA TYR A 126 16.03 4.80 4.55
C TYR A 126 17.15 5.09 3.57
N ILE A 127 18.33 4.58 3.89
CA ILE A 127 19.49 4.49 2.99
C ILE A 127 20.00 3.06 3.08
N ASP A 128 20.08 2.37 1.92
CA ASP A 128 20.55 0.98 1.81
C ASP A 128 19.88 -0.01 2.79
N GLY A 129 18.57 0.17 3.04
CA GLY A 129 17.78 -0.68 3.94
C GLY A 129 17.92 -0.35 5.42
N LYS A 130 18.72 0.65 5.80
CA LYS A 130 18.84 1.13 7.18
C LYS A 130 18.06 2.43 7.36
N GLN A 131 17.28 2.53 8.43
CA GLN A 131 16.55 3.76 8.74
C GLN A 131 17.53 4.90 9.01
N GLN A 132 17.29 6.05 8.36
CA GLN A 132 18.18 7.20 8.39
C GLN A 132 17.38 8.51 8.39
N GLY A 133 17.76 9.46 9.26
CA GLY A 133 17.05 10.73 9.36
C GLY A 133 15.78 10.64 10.19
N LEU A 134 14.83 11.52 9.92
CA LEU A 134 13.59 11.64 10.69
C LEU A 134 12.62 10.50 10.39
N ARG A 135 12.00 10.01 11.44
CA ARG A 135 10.75 9.27 11.44
C ARG A 135 9.69 10.14 12.08
N THR A 136 8.58 10.36 11.42
CA THR A 136 7.45 11.11 11.92
C THR A 136 6.23 10.22 11.95
N THR A 137 5.51 10.16 13.07
CA THR A 137 4.18 9.57 13.16
C THR A 137 3.13 10.67 13.35
N TYR A 138 1.90 10.35 12.99
CA TYR A 138 0.79 11.29 13.00
C TYR A 138 -0.40 10.69 13.76
N PHE A 139 -1.23 11.52 14.35
CA PHE A 139 -2.52 11.09 14.86
C PHE A 139 -3.44 10.72 13.69
N GLU A 140 -4.01 9.52 13.73
CA GLU A 140 -4.78 8.94 12.61
C GLU A 140 -6.02 9.76 12.24
N GLU A 141 -6.63 10.41 13.23
CA GLU A 141 -7.88 11.17 13.04
C GLU A 141 -7.63 12.58 12.53
N THR A 142 -6.57 13.24 13.01
CA THR A 142 -6.34 14.67 12.76
C THR A 142 -5.21 14.94 11.77
N GLY A 143 -4.30 13.96 11.55
CA GLY A 143 -3.10 14.15 10.74
C GLY A 143 -2.06 15.08 11.37
N ILE A 144 -2.25 15.51 12.63
CA ILE A 144 -1.27 16.28 13.38
C ILE A 144 -0.11 15.37 13.77
N LYS A 145 1.11 15.91 13.81
CA LYS A 145 2.30 15.19 14.28
C LYS A 145 2.07 14.65 15.69
N LYS A 146 2.37 13.37 15.89
CA LYS A 146 2.30 12.67 17.18
C LYS A 146 3.67 12.46 17.78
N GLU A 147 4.61 12.02 16.96
CA GLU A 147 5.99 11.75 17.35
C GLU A 147 6.96 12.12 16.24
N GLU A 148 8.15 12.59 16.62
CA GLU A 148 9.28 12.75 15.72
C GLU A 148 10.54 12.22 16.35
N THR A 149 11.29 11.41 15.62
CA THR A 149 12.45 10.68 16.10
C THR A 149 13.51 10.69 15.02
N TYR A 150 14.76 10.94 15.37
CA TYR A 150 15.89 10.85 14.45
C TYR A 150 16.59 9.50 14.56
N PHE A 151 16.95 8.92 13.40
CA PHE A 151 17.68 7.66 13.29
C PHE A 151 18.98 7.85 12.50
N LYS A 152 20.01 7.14 12.92
CA LYS A 152 21.28 7.00 12.21
C LYS A 152 21.63 5.52 12.13
N ASP A 153 21.78 5.00 10.91
CA ASP A 153 22.10 3.59 10.65
C ASP A 153 21.15 2.58 11.32
N GLY A 154 19.88 2.95 11.49
CA GLY A 154 18.84 2.15 12.13
C GLY A 154 18.76 2.30 13.64
N VAL A 155 19.65 3.10 14.24
CA VAL A 155 19.70 3.35 15.69
C VAL A 155 19.14 4.73 16.00
N GLN A 156 18.27 4.83 17.02
CA GLN A 156 17.70 6.10 17.47
C GLN A 156 18.79 7.01 18.02
N GLN A 157 18.77 8.28 17.58
CA GLN A 157 19.75 9.30 17.96
C GLN A 157 19.07 10.66 18.14
N GLY A 158 19.66 11.51 18.98
CA GLY A 158 19.26 12.91 19.10
C GLY A 158 17.90 13.11 19.75
N LEU A 159 17.23 14.18 19.40
CA LEU A 159 15.98 14.61 20.00
C LEU A 159 14.81 13.73 19.53
N TRP A 160 14.03 13.24 20.49
CA TRP A 160 12.71 12.67 20.32
C TRP A 160 11.68 13.65 20.88
N VAL A 161 10.65 13.94 20.10
CA VAL A 161 9.57 14.84 20.48
C VAL A 161 8.24 14.14 20.37
N GLU A 162 7.39 14.28 21.36
CA GLU A 162 5.99 13.83 21.36
C GLU A 162 5.07 15.06 21.52
N TRP A 163 3.99 15.09 20.75
CA TRP A 163 2.98 16.14 20.80
C TRP A 163 1.63 15.63 21.31
N PHE A 164 0.82 16.53 21.84
CA PHE A 164 -0.60 16.31 22.03
C PHE A 164 -1.35 16.44 20.70
N ASN A 165 -2.59 15.94 20.67
CA ASN A 165 -3.43 15.99 19.46
C ASN A 165 -3.88 17.42 19.07
N ASP A 166 -3.65 18.41 19.92
CA ASP A 166 -3.82 19.85 19.62
C ASP A 166 -2.55 20.51 19.04
N GLY A 167 -1.48 19.73 18.85
CA GLY A 167 -0.21 20.18 18.30
C GLY A 167 0.74 20.81 19.32
N GLN A 168 0.37 20.88 20.60
CA GLN A 168 1.29 21.34 21.64
C GLN A 168 2.35 20.30 21.97
N ASN A 169 3.55 20.75 22.28
CA ASN A 169 4.64 19.87 22.73
C ASN A 169 4.25 19.21 24.07
N LYS A 170 4.29 17.90 24.10
CA LYS A 170 3.95 17.10 25.28
C LYS A 170 5.21 16.69 26.06
N ARG A 171 6.26 16.29 25.31
CA ARG A 171 7.45 15.70 25.91
C ARG A 171 8.62 15.71 24.93
N GLU A 172 9.81 15.93 25.49
CA GLU A 172 11.07 15.79 24.77
C GLU A 172 12.01 14.81 25.51
N ARG A 173 12.83 14.10 24.75
CA ARG A 173 13.86 13.22 25.27
C ARG A 173 15.05 13.22 24.32
N PHE A 174 16.22 13.00 24.85
CA PHE A 174 17.42 12.82 24.05
C PHE A 174 17.87 11.36 24.06
N PHE A 175 18.35 10.87 22.93
CA PHE A 175 18.82 9.51 22.75
C PHE A 175 20.23 9.52 22.18
N THR A 176 21.08 8.65 22.72
CA THR A 176 22.44 8.39 22.24
C THR A 176 22.59 6.88 22.08
N ASP A 177 22.92 6.44 20.87
CA ASP A 177 23.08 5.01 20.52
C ASP A 177 21.89 4.12 20.93
N GLY A 178 20.68 4.64 20.79
CA GLY A 178 19.43 3.95 21.11
C GLY A 178 19.02 4.01 22.59
N GLU A 179 19.87 4.51 23.47
CA GLU A 179 19.56 4.65 24.87
C GLU A 179 19.15 6.09 25.22
N ARG A 180 18.22 6.23 26.16
CA ARG A 180 17.79 7.55 26.64
C ARG A 180 18.93 8.21 27.39
N ASP A 181 19.33 9.39 26.95
CA ASP A 181 20.30 10.22 27.63
C ASP A 181 19.65 10.97 28.79
N LEU A 182 19.98 10.59 30.01
CA LEU A 182 19.48 11.21 31.25
C LEU A 182 20.25 12.45 31.68
N SER A 183 21.37 12.75 31.02
CA SER A 183 22.21 13.91 31.32
C SER A 183 21.72 15.22 30.71
N LEU A 184 20.83 15.11 29.75
CA LEU A 184 20.27 16.22 28.93
C LEU A 184 18.79 16.46 29.29
N ILE A 185 18.45 16.59 30.57
CA ILE A 185 17.10 16.92 31.06
C ILE A 185 16.98 18.43 31.27
#